data_d03c56c2a4486531ef3887d0e6e94386
#
_entry.id   d03c56c2a4486531ef3887d0e6e94386
#
_cell.length_a   1.000
_cell.length_b   1.000
_cell.length_c   1.000
_cell.angle_alpha   90.00
_cell.angle_beta   90.00
_cell.angle_gamma   90.00
#
_symmetry.space_group_name_H-M   'P 1'
#
loop_
_entity.id
_entity.type
_entity.pdbx_description
1 polymer ?
#
loop_
_entity_poly.entity_id
_entity_poly.type
_entity_poly.pdbx_seq_one_letter_code
_entity_poly.pdbx_strand_id
1 'polypeptide(L)'
;MTKRLTHEIPGEFGEPFLRWLGATTEKAWSRCAEPTLADFERRGAGGCDWRRGTRWTGGLSDAELAEIEQRFAVRFPAEHRLFLQVLHATEPRMFCAGFDDDDRLVADEAPGFYHWQRDEAAIRAAFAGVIDGLLFDVENNALWRDSWGPRPSDADERRARVAALVAGAPRLLPIYGHRYVLAEGPTLVLSVWQSDIIVYGRDLRDYLLHELVDAEYERPAIVDTAAIPFWGELIG
;
A
#
# COMPACT_ATOMS: atom_id res chain seq x y z
N MET A 1 -27.45 -3.42 7.74
CA MET A 1 -27.44 -4.85 7.35
C MET A 1 -26.80 -4.92 5.97
N THR A 2 -25.49 -5.10 5.92
CA THR A 2 -24.72 -5.26 4.67
C THR A 2 -25.10 -6.63 4.09
N LYS A 3 -25.64 -6.68 2.88
CA LYS A 3 -25.86 -7.95 2.18
C LYS A 3 -24.48 -8.56 1.93
N ARG A 4 -24.17 -9.65 2.63
CA ARG A 4 -23.00 -10.49 2.33
C ARG A 4 -23.02 -10.82 0.84
N LEU A 5 -21.88 -10.63 0.18
CA LEU A 5 -21.72 -11.05 -1.21
C LEU A 5 -21.93 -12.56 -1.28
N THR A 6 -22.99 -12.98 -1.95
CA THR A 6 -23.35 -14.41 -2.14
C THR A 6 -22.65 -15.02 -3.36
N HIS A 7 -21.72 -14.31 -3.99
CA HIS A 7 -20.94 -14.81 -5.12
C HIS A 7 -19.71 -15.54 -4.61
N GLU A 8 -19.49 -16.72 -5.14
CA GLU A 8 -18.31 -17.52 -4.86
C GLU A 8 -17.05 -16.73 -5.24
N ILE A 9 -16.19 -16.46 -4.26
CA ILE A 9 -14.92 -15.78 -4.47
C ILE A 9 -13.97 -16.75 -5.19
N PRO A 10 -13.39 -16.41 -6.36
CA PRO A 10 -12.44 -17.29 -7.02
C PRO A 10 -11.31 -17.72 -6.08
N GLY A 11 -11.04 -19.03 -5.99
CA GLY A 11 -10.19 -19.63 -4.96
C GLY A 11 -8.73 -19.23 -5.06
N GLU A 12 -8.20 -19.08 -6.27
CA GLU A 12 -6.77 -18.82 -6.52
C GLU A 12 -6.55 -17.39 -7.03
N PHE A 13 -5.37 -16.82 -6.71
CA PHE A 13 -4.92 -15.58 -7.30
C PHE A 13 -4.62 -15.81 -8.80
N GLY A 14 -5.18 -14.96 -9.64
CA GLY A 14 -5.02 -15.06 -11.08
C GLY A 14 -5.93 -14.08 -11.83
N GLU A 15 -5.85 -14.09 -13.15
CA GLU A 15 -6.67 -13.19 -13.98
C GLU A 15 -8.19 -13.34 -13.73
N PRO A 16 -8.75 -14.56 -13.56
CA PRO A 16 -10.17 -14.70 -13.22
C PRO A 16 -10.57 -14.02 -11.90
N PHE A 17 -9.71 -14.14 -10.86
CA PHE A 17 -9.90 -13.45 -9.59
C PHE A 17 -9.86 -11.93 -9.76
N LEU A 18 -8.86 -11.40 -10.47
CA LEU A 18 -8.70 -9.96 -10.66
C LEU A 18 -9.87 -9.37 -11.48
N ARG A 19 -10.33 -10.05 -12.51
CA ARG A 19 -11.52 -9.63 -13.28
C ARG A 19 -12.80 -9.66 -12.44
N TRP A 20 -12.98 -10.68 -11.61
CA TRP A 20 -14.07 -10.74 -10.65
C TRP A 20 -14.00 -9.60 -9.63
N LEU A 21 -12.80 -9.34 -9.08
CA LEU A 21 -12.57 -8.27 -8.12
C LEU A 21 -12.90 -6.90 -8.75
N GLY A 22 -12.41 -6.64 -9.97
CA GLY A 22 -12.69 -5.41 -10.70
C GLY A 22 -14.20 -5.19 -10.88
N ALA A 23 -14.92 -6.18 -11.38
CA ALA A 23 -16.37 -6.08 -11.56
C ALA A 23 -17.12 -5.90 -10.24
N THR A 24 -16.66 -6.55 -9.17
CA THR A 24 -17.29 -6.47 -7.84
C THR A 24 -17.10 -5.10 -7.21
N THR A 25 -15.88 -4.58 -7.24
CA THR A 25 -15.54 -3.27 -6.66
C THR A 25 -16.17 -2.12 -7.45
N GLU A 26 -16.12 -2.13 -8.76
CA GLU A 26 -16.78 -1.11 -9.59
C GLU A 26 -18.29 -1.08 -9.39
N LYS A 27 -18.92 -2.25 -9.23
CA LYS A 27 -20.33 -2.33 -8.89
C LYS A 27 -20.64 -1.74 -7.51
N ALA A 28 -19.76 -1.94 -6.52
CA ALA A 28 -19.89 -1.35 -5.20
C ALA A 28 -19.72 0.18 -5.27
N TRP A 29 -18.67 0.65 -5.93
CA TRP A 29 -18.37 2.08 -6.09
C TRP A 29 -19.42 2.83 -6.92
N SER A 30 -20.09 2.18 -7.87
CA SER A 30 -21.19 2.80 -8.62
C SER A 30 -22.40 3.12 -7.75
N ARG A 31 -22.50 2.51 -6.56
CA ARG A 31 -23.65 2.61 -5.64
C ARG A 31 -23.33 3.32 -4.33
N CYS A 32 -22.04 3.58 -4.03
CA CYS A 32 -21.67 4.30 -2.82
C CYS A 32 -22.19 5.75 -2.87
N ALA A 33 -22.31 6.37 -1.70
CA ALA A 33 -22.54 7.81 -1.64
C ALA A 33 -21.29 8.56 -2.12
N GLU A 34 -21.46 9.73 -2.73
CA GLU A 34 -20.32 10.62 -2.99
C GLU A 34 -19.82 11.13 -1.64
N PRO A 35 -18.52 10.98 -1.30
CA PRO A 35 -17.99 11.43 -0.02
C PRO A 35 -17.95 12.96 0.05
N THR A 36 -18.17 13.49 1.25
CA THR A 36 -18.14 14.92 1.53
C THR A 36 -17.33 15.22 2.79
N LEU A 37 -16.83 16.46 2.93
CA LEU A 37 -16.11 16.86 4.14
C LEU A 37 -16.94 16.66 5.41
N ALA A 38 -18.25 16.92 5.34
CA ALA A 38 -19.19 16.70 6.45
C ALA A 38 -19.27 15.22 6.91
N ASP A 39 -18.95 14.26 6.04
CA ASP A 39 -18.89 12.84 6.44
C ASP A 39 -17.71 12.60 7.37
N PHE A 40 -16.57 13.23 7.09
CA PHE A 40 -15.35 13.16 7.91
C PHE A 40 -15.50 13.93 9.23
N GLU A 41 -16.15 15.12 9.18
CA GLU A 41 -16.50 15.87 10.40
C GLU A 41 -17.35 15.04 11.35
N ARG A 42 -18.38 14.35 10.85
CA ARG A 42 -19.23 13.46 11.67
C ARG A 42 -18.49 12.28 12.25
N ARG A 43 -17.46 11.77 11.54
CA ARG A 43 -16.60 10.68 12.02
C ARG A 43 -15.56 11.16 13.04
N GLY A 44 -15.26 12.47 13.05
CA GLY A 44 -14.22 13.06 13.88
C GLY A 44 -12.81 12.59 13.51
N ALA A 45 -12.59 12.18 12.25
CA ALA A 45 -11.34 11.62 11.77
C ALA A 45 -11.08 11.97 10.31
N GLY A 46 -9.82 12.19 9.97
CA GLY A 46 -9.35 12.23 8.60
C GLY A 46 -9.33 10.85 7.94
N GLY A 47 -8.96 10.81 6.68
CA GLY A 47 -8.83 9.59 5.88
C GLY A 47 -9.23 9.79 4.44
N CYS A 48 -9.43 8.70 3.70
CA CYS A 48 -9.83 8.74 2.29
C CYS A 48 -10.99 7.79 2.03
N ASP A 49 -11.94 8.23 1.19
CA ASP A 49 -13.08 7.44 0.74
C ASP A 49 -13.11 7.34 -0.79
N TRP A 50 -13.60 6.21 -1.29
CA TRP A 50 -13.83 6.01 -2.72
C TRP A 50 -14.96 6.93 -3.21
N ARG A 51 -14.74 7.60 -4.34
CA ARG A 51 -15.78 8.40 -5.00
C ARG A 51 -16.78 7.49 -5.70
N ARG A 52 -18.01 7.96 -5.83
CA ARG A 52 -19.01 7.28 -6.63
C ARG A 52 -18.56 7.15 -8.08
N GLY A 53 -18.64 5.94 -8.62
CA GLY A 53 -18.26 5.65 -10.00
C GLY A 53 -16.75 5.46 -10.21
N THR A 54 -15.97 5.29 -9.14
CA THR A 54 -14.58 4.84 -9.24
C THR A 54 -14.47 3.59 -10.12
N ARG A 55 -13.44 3.54 -10.95
CA ARG A 55 -13.16 2.45 -11.90
C ARG A 55 -11.70 2.11 -11.91
N TRP A 56 -11.39 0.91 -12.35
CA TRP A 56 -10.04 0.52 -12.69
C TRP A 56 -9.66 1.10 -14.06
N THR A 57 -8.40 1.49 -14.22
CA THR A 57 -7.90 2.15 -15.44
C THR A 57 -7.63 1.20 -16.59
N GLY A 58 -7.69 -0.11 -16.34
CA GLY A 58 -7.24 -1.15 -17.25
C GLY A 58 -5.75 -1.46 -17.10
N GLY A 59 -5.40 -2.66 -17.57
CA GLY A 59 -4.06 -3.21 -17.36
C GLY A 59 -2.99 -2.63 -18.26
N LEU A 60 -1.74 -2.79 -17.83
CA LEU A 60 -0.53 -2.43 -18.54
C LEU A 60 -0.03 -3.59 -19.41
N SER A 61 0.54 -3.28 -20.56
CA SER A 61 1.28 -4.23 -21.38
C SER A 61 2.64 -4.57 -20.77
N ASP A 62 3.27 -5.66 -21.24
CA ASP A 62 4.63 -6.03 -20.85
C ASP A 62 5.67 -4.94 -21.17
N ALA A 63 5.51 -4.24 -22.30
CA ALA A 63 6.39 -3.15 -22.67
C ALA A 63 6.29 -1.97 -21.71
N GLU A 64 5.07 -1.55 -21.35
CA GLU A 64 4.84 -0.48 -20.37
C GLU A 64 5.38 -0.86 -18.99
N LEU A 65 5.19 -2.11 -18.57
CA LEU A 65 5.75 -2.59 -17.30
C LEU A 65 7.28 -2.55 -17.32
N ALA A 66 7.92 -2.94 -18.42
CA ALA A 66 9.38 -2.88 -18.55
C ALA A 66 9.90 -1.44 -18.49
N GLU A 67 9.21 -0.48 -19.11
CA GLU A 67 9.54 0.94 -19.03
C GLU A 67 9.41 1.49 -17.59
N ILE A 68 8.36 1.09 -16.87
CA ILE A 68 8.14 1.47 -15.47
C ILE A 68 9.24 0.87 -14.59
N GLU A 69 9.53 -0.42 -14.73
CA GLU A 69 10.58 -1.10 -13.99
C GLU A 69 11.95 -0.41 -14.19
N GLN A 70 12.25 0.01 -15.42
CA GLN A 70 13.46 0.78 -15.72
C GLN A 70 13.43 2.17 -15.08
N ARG A 71 12.31 2.91 -15.20
CA ARG A 71 12.15 4.29 -14.70
C ARG A 71 12.31 4.38 -13.20
N PHE A 72 11.75 3.43 -12.46
CA PHE A 72 11.80 3.41 -11.00
C PHE A 72 12.91 2.51 -10.43
N ALA A 73 13.69 1.85 -11.30
CA ALA A 73 14.69 0.86 -10.94
C ALA A 73 14.13 -0.22 -10.00
N VAL A 74 12.98 -0.80 -10.34
CA VAL A 74 12.26 -1.84 -9.57
C VAL A 74 12.07 -3.10 -10.42
N ARG A 75 11.67 -4.19 -9.74
CA ARG A 75 11.13 -5.40 -10.37
C ARG A 75 9.82 -5.74 -9.68
N PHE A 76 8.76 -5.90 -10.45
CA PHE A 76 7.49 -6.34 -9.91
C PHE A 76 7.50 -7.86 -9.71
N PRO A 77 7.18 -8.37 -8.50
CA PRO A 77 6.93 -9.81 -8.33
C PRO A 77 5.76 -10.26 -9.21
N ALA A 78 5.71 -11.54 -9.52
CA ALA A 78 4.78 -12.09 -10.52
C ALA A 78 3.30 -11.74 -10.25
N GLU A 79 2.86 -11.82 -9.00
CA GLU A 79 1.48 -11.47 -8.64
C GLU A 79 1.20 -9.96 -8.80
N HIS A 80 2.12 -9.10 -8.37
CA HIS A 80 1.97 -7.66 -8.54
C HIS A 80 1.99 -7.29 -10.03
N ARG A 81 2.86 -7.93 -10.82
CA ARG A 81 2.90 -7.75 -12.27
C ARG A 81 1.56 -8.12 -12.91
N LEU A 82 0.99 -9.27 -12.54
CA LEU A 82 -0.32 -9.71 -13.03
C LEU A 82 -1.44 -8.73 -12.62
N PHE A 83 -1.40 -8.24 -11.37
CA PHE A 83 -2.34 -7.21 -10.91
C PHE A 83 -2.26 -5.96 -11.81
N LEU A 84 -1.06 -5.47 -12.09
CA LEU A 84 -0.84 -4.32 -12.96
C LEU A 84 -1.25 -4.58 -14.42
N GLN A 85 -1.16 -5.82 -14.89
CA GLN A 85 -1.61 -6.20 -16.24
C GLN A 85 -3.13 -6.31 -16.40
N VAL A 86 -3.87 -6.47 -15.30
CA VAL A 86 -5.33 -6.68 -15.36
C VAL A 86 -6.10 -5.47 -14.86
N LEU A 87 -5.70 -4.87 -13.73
CA LEU A 87 -6.42 -3.80 -13.04
C LEU A 87 -5.65 -2.48 -13.01
N HIS A 88 -4.36 -2.50 -12.67
CA HIS A 88 -3.41 -1.40 -12.57
C HIS A 88 -3.78 -0.37 -11.49
N ALA A 89 -4.60 0.63 -11.78
CA ALA A 89 -4.88 1.78 -10.93
C ALA A 89 -6.37 2.12 -10.90
N THR A 90 -6.74 3.06 -10.05
CA THR A 90 -8.13 3.52 -9.91
C THR A 90 -8.28 5.00 -10.24
N GLU A 91 -9.41 5.37 -10.85
CA GLU A 91 -9.80 6.76 -11.11
C GLU A 91 -11.32 6.95 -10.92
N PRO A 92 -11.78 8.17 -10.54
CA PRO A 92 -10.99 9.34 -10.17
C PRO A 92 -10.18 9.11 -8.88
N ARG A 93 -9.35 10.11 -8.52
CA ARG A 93 -8.65 10.11 -7.21
C ARG A 93 -9.65 10.02 -6.07
N MET A 94 -9.25 9.42 -4.96
CA MET A 94 -10.08 9.35 -3.76
C MET A 94 -10.35 10.76 -3.21
N PHE A 95 -11.51 10.93 -2.59
CA PHE A 95 -11.76 12.09 -1.75
C PHE A 95 -11.12 11.85 -0.39
N CYS A 96 -10.23 12.73 0.02
CA CYS A 96 -9.56 12.66 1.30
C CYS A 96 -9.91 13.87 2.16
N ALA A 97 -9.79 13.71 3.47
CA ALA A 97 -9.82 14.80 4.43
C ALA A 97 -8.69 14.65 5.44
N GLY A 98 -7.99 15.73 5.72
CA GLY A 98 -6.90 15.80 6.69
C GLY A 98 -7.02 17.07 7.52
N PHE A 99 -6.20 17.19 8.56
CA PHE A 99 -6.14 18.38 9.38
C PHE A 99 -5.02 19.30 8.89
N ASP A 100 -5.32 20.60 8.78
CA ASP A 100 -4.32 21.62 8.49
C ASP A 100 -3.54 22.03 9.77
N ASP A 101 -2.61 22.98 9.63
CA ASP A 101 -1.78 23.46 10.75
C ASP A 101 -2.59 24.17 11.85
N ASP A 102 -3.81 24.59 11.57
CA ASP A 102 -4.76 25.18 12.51
C ASP A 102 -5.75 24.15 13.10
N ASP A 103 -5.48 22.85 12.90
CA ASP A 103 -6.31 21.72 13.35
C ASP A 103 -7.74 21.74 12.76
N ARG A 104 -7.89 22.31 11.53
CA ARG A 104 -9.15 22.32 10.80
C ARG A 104 -9.16 21.21 9.77
N LEU A 105 -10.29 20.53 9.67
CA LEU A 105 -10.47 19.50 8.66
C LEU A 105 -10.58 20.14 7.27
N VAL A 106 -9.71 19.76 6.35
CA VAL A 106 -9.64 20.24 4.98
C VAL A 106 -9.76 19.10 3.99
N ALA A 107 -10.43 19.37 2.86
CA ALA A 107 -10.54 18.39 1.78
C ALA A 107 -9.26 18.33 0.95
N ASP A 108 -8.92 17.11 0.53
CA ASP A 108 -7.77 16.80 -0.32
C ASP A 108 -8.12 15.64 -1.27
N GLU A 109 -7.21 15.29 -2.15
CA GLU A 109 -7.33 14.16 -3.06
C GLU A 109 -6.03 13.34 -3.09
N ALA A 110 -6.17 12.02 -3.02
CA ALA A 110 -5.04 11.10 -3.13
C ALA A 110 -5.29 10.04 -4.22
N PRO A 111 -4.23 9.46 -4.82
CA PRO A 111 -4.41 8.26 -5.61
C PRO A 111 -5.05 7.18 -4.74
N GLY A 112 -5.95 6.41 -5.33
CA GLY A 112 -6.30 5.13 -4.77
C GLY A 112 -5.14 4.15 -5.01
N PHE A 113 -5.34 3.12 -5.83
CA PHE A 113 -4.20 2.35 -6.33
C PHE A 113 -3.35 3.22 -7.25
N TYR A 114 -2.02 3.22 -7.05
CA TYR A 114 -1.12 4.12 -7.77
C TYR A 114 -1.10 3.86 -9.27
N HIS A 115 -1.23 4.94 -10.04
CA HIS A 115 -1.06 4.90 -11.49
C HIS A 115 0.42 5.06 -11.86
N TRP A 116 1.13 3.96 -12.08
CA TRP A 116 2.59 3.93 -12.26
C TRP A 116 3.13 4.77 -13.41
N GLN A 117 2.27 5.16 -14.36
CA GLN A 117 2.65 6.05 -15.47
C GLN A 117 2.39 7.54 -15.17
N ARG A 118 1.44 7.87 -14.26
CA ARG A 118 0.99 9.26 -14.02
C ARG A 118 1.30 9.78 -12.62
N ASP A 119 1.33 8.90 -11.62
CA ASP A 119 1.52 9.29 -10.21
C ASP A 119 2.99 9.27 -9.79
N GLU A 120 3.93 9.59 -10.70
CA GLU A 120 5.37 9.48 -10.43
C GLU A 120 5.78 10.21 -9.14
N ALA A 121 5.31 11.44 -8.93
CA ALA A 121 5.63 12.21 -7.73
C ALA A 121 5.14 11.53 -6.45
N ALA A 122 3.90 11.02 -6.44
CA ALA A 122 3.33 10.31 -5.30
C ALA A 122 4.05 8.98 -5.02
N ILE A 123 4.42 8.23 -6.06
CA ILE A 123 5.19 6.98 -5.94
C ILE A 123 6.59 7.25 -5.38
N ARG A 124 7.28 8.30 -5.88
CA ARG A 124 8.60 8.69 -5.34
C ARG A 124 8.50 9.17 -3.89
N ALA A 125 7.45 9.91 -3.55
CA ALA A 125 7.18 10.31 -2.17
C ALA A 125 6.90 9.09 -1.27
N ALA A 126 6.16 8.08 -1.76
CA ALA A 126 5.92 6.83 -1.02
C ALA A 126 7.23 6.07 -0.76
N PHE A 127 8.16 6.01 -1.73
CA PHE A 127 9.48 5.41 -1.50
C PHE A 127 10.31 6.19 -0.48
N ALA A 128 10.33 7.52 -0.58
CA ALA A 128 11.06 8.37 0.37
C ALA A 128 10.46 8.28 1.78
N GLY A 129 9.13 8.28 1.88
CA GLY A 129 8.39 8.25 3.13
C GLY A 129 8.70 7.05 4.02
N VAL A 130 9.08 5.90 3.44
CA VAL A 130 9.54 4.74 4.21
C VAL A 130 10.81 5.06 4.99
N ILE A 131 11.80 5.68 4.34
CA ILE A 131 13.07 6.04 4.98
C ILE A 131 12.85 7.20 5.96
N ASP A 132 12.12 8.22 5.55
CA ASP A 132 11.86 9.40 6.38
C ASP A 132 11.08 9.03 7.65
N GLY A 133 10.12 8.11 7.54
CA GLY A 133 9.38 7.60 8.69
C GLY A 133 10.26 6.84 9.69
N LEU A 134 11.12 5.94 9.19
CA LEU A 134 12.08 5.24 10.05
C LEU A 134 13.05 6.21 10.73
N LEU A 135 13.54 7.21 9.98
CA LEU A 135 14.43 8.24 10.53
C LEU A 135 13.75 9.10 11.59
N PHE A 136 12.47 9.41 11.40
CA PHE A 136 11.68 10.10 12.43
C PHE A 136 11.71 9.32 13.75
N ASP A 137 11.47 8.01 13.72
CA ASP A 137 11.48 7.19 14.92
C ASP A 137 12.88 6.98 15.51
N VAL A 138 13.90 6.91 14.66
CA VAL A 138 15.30 6.88 15.11
C VAL A 138 15.66 8.14 15.89
N GLU A 139 15.19 9.31 15.46
CA GLU A 139 15.55 10.57 16.11
C GLU A 139 14.62 10.95 17.28
N ASN A 140 13.34 10.58 17.22
CA ASN A 140 12.35 11.03 18.18
C ASN A 140 11.85 9.94 19.14
N ASN A 141 11.88 8.66 18.73
CA ASN A 141 11.29 7.55 19.48
C ASN A 141 12.33 6.50 19.89
N ALA A 142 13.63 6.85 19.85
CA ALA A 142 14.76 6.00 20.24
C ALA A 142 14.82 4.65 19.50
N LEU A 143 14.24 4.55 18.31
CA LEU A 143 14.33 3.34 17.49
C LEU A 143 15.79 3.04 17.15
N TRP A 144 16.28 1.90 17.58
CA TRP A 144 17.57 1.33 17.18
C TRP A 144 17.60 -0.14 17.54
N ARG A 145 17.91 -1.00 16.59
CA ARG A 145 18.01 -2.45 16.82
C ARG A 145 19.46 -2.84 17.03
N ASP A 146 19.72 -3.84 17.87
CA ASP A 146 21.08 -4.33 18.15
C ASP A 146 21.76 -4.85 16.87
N SER A 147 21.01 -5.44 15.96
CA SER A 147 21.46 -5.91 14.64
C SER A 147 21.99 -4.79 13.74
N TRP A 148 21.58 -3.54 13.98
CA TRP A 148 22.06 -2.38 13.22
C TRP A 148 23.45 -1.93 13.66
N GLY A 149 24.02 -2.57 14.69
CA GLY A 149 25.31 -2.25 15.27
C GLY A 149 25.25 -1.04 16.25
N PRO A 150 26.38 -0.53 16.70
CA PRO A 150 26.42 0.61 17.63
C PRO A 150 25.69 1.80 17.06
N ARG A 151 24.82 2.43 17.86
CA ARG A 151 24.12 3.65 17.44
C ARG A 151 25.10 4.83 17.36
N PRO A 152 25.29 5.44 16.18
CA PRO A 152 26.14 6.63 16.05
C PRO A 152 25.62 7.80 16.88
N SER A 153 26.53 8.60 17.44
CA SER A 153 26.16 9.84 18.14
C SER A 153 25.79 10.98 17.18
N ASP A 154 26.34 10.96 16.00
CA ASP A 154 26.08 11.93 14.94
C ASP A 154 24.80 11.59 14.15
N ALA A 155 23.98 12.61 13.82
CA ALA A 155 22.71 12.44 13.13
C ALA A 155 22.87 12.02 11.67
N ASP A 156 23.88 12.56 10.99
CA ASP A 156 24.14 12.24 9.57
C ASP A 156 24.68 10.81 9.44
N GLU A 157 25.49 10.35 10.39
CA GLU A 157 25.93 8.96 10.44
C GLU A 157 24.76 8.00 10.71
N ARG A 158 23.82 8.36 11.60
CA ARG A 158 22.59 7.57 11.82
C ARG A 158 21.77 7.48 10.53
N ARG A 159 21.53 8.62 9.86
CA ARG A 159 20.83 8.70 8.58
C ARG A 159 21.49 7.81 7.53
N ALA A 160 22.80 7.94 7.37
CA ALA A 160 23.56 7.13 6.43
C ALA A 160 23.46 5.63 6.74
N ARG A 161 23.49 5.26 8.02
CA ARG A 161 23.35 3.86 8.47
C ARG A 161 21.97 3.31 8.15
N VAL A 162 20.90 4.01 8.48
CA VAL A 162 19.53 3.58 8.19
C VAL A 162 19.32 3.47 6.67
N ALA A 163 19.76 4.46 5.90
CA ALA A 163 19.67 4.43 4.44
C ALA A 163 20.39 3.20 3.83
N ALA A 164 21.59 2.86 4.35
CA ALA A 164 22.32 1.68 3.92
C ALA A 164 21.61 0.37 4.26
N LEU A 165 21.00 0.28 5.45
CA LEU A 165 20.20 -0.89 5.87
C LEU A 165 18.97 -1.08 4.97
N VAL A 166 18.22 0.00 4.73
CA VAL A 166 17.03 -0.03 3.84
C VAL A 166 17.43 -0.36 2.40
N ALA A 167 18.57 0.16 1.92
CA ALA A 167 19.07 -0.16 0.57
C ALA A 167 19.47 -1.63 0.40
N GLY A 168 19.86 -2.30 1.48
CA GLY A 168 20.17 -3.74 1.50
C GLY A 168 18.97 -4.64 1.79
N ALA A 169 17.81 -4.08 2.11
CA ALA A 169 16.59 -4.83 2.41
C ALA A 169 15.78 -5.14 1.13
N PRO A 170 14.91 -6.16 1.14
CA PRO A 170 13.93 -6.36 0.09
C PRO A 170 13.11 -5.08 -0.13
N ARG A 171 12.97 -4.69 -1.40
CA ARG A 171 12.33 -3.41 -1.71
C ARG A 171 10.83 -3.45 -1.46
N LEU A 172 10.30 -2.37 -0.89
CA LEU A 172 8.87 -2.16 -0.71
C LEU A 172 8.32 -1.40 -1.92
N LEU A 173 7.35 -1.98 -2.62
CA LEU A 173 6.71 -1.40 -3.80
C LEU A 173 5.34 -0.84 -3.40
N PRO A 174 5.11 0.47 -3.49
CA PRO A 174 3.83 1.06 -3.08
C PRO A 174 2.70 0.56 -3.97
N ILE A 175 1.58 0.17 -3.37
CA ILE A 175 0.39 -0.30 -4.09
C ILE A 175 -0.80 0.63 -3.84
N TYR A 176 -1.03 1.04 -2.59
CA TYR A 176 -2.13 1.90 -2.17
C TYR A 176 -1.83 2.58 -0.84
N GLY A 177 -1.89 3.92 -0.76
CA GLY A 177 -1.60 4.67 0.47
C GLY A 177 -0.24 4.27 1.06
N HIS A 178 -0.27 3.80 2.31
CA HIS A 178 0.90 3.27 3.02
C HIS A 178 0.98 1.72 2.99
N ARG A 179 0.44 1.11 1.95
CA ARG A 179 0.52 -0.34 1.69
C ARG A 179 1.57 -0.62 0.63
N TYR A 180 2.41 -1.59 0.91
CA TYR A 180 3.55 -1.93 0.06
C TYR A 180 3.62 -3.42 -0.17
N VAL A 181 3.86 -3.83 -1.42
CA VAL A 181 4.18 -5.21 -1.78
C VAL A 181 5.68 -5.42 -1.59
N LEU A 182 6.05 -6.51 -0.95
CA LEU A 182 7.45 -6.92 -0.84
C LEU A 182 7.93 -7.40 -2.22
N ALA A 183 9.00 -6.80 -2.74
CA ALA A 183 9.49 -7.11 -4.09
C ALA A 183 10.17 -8.49 -4.19
N GLU A 184 10.73 -8.95 -3.09
CA GLU A 184 11.55 -10.18 -3.02
C GLU A 184 11.13 -11.00 -1.80
N GLY A 185 11.21 -12.32 -1.92
CA GLY A 185 10.77 -13.23 -0.86
C GLY A 185 9.28 -13.57 -0.94
N PRO A 186 8.60 -13.78 0.20
CA PRO A 186 7.17 -14.06 0.20
C PRO A 186 6.37 -12.84 -0.29
N THR A 187 5.31 -13.08 -1.07
CA THR A 187 4.46 -12.01 -1.60
C THR A 187 3.56 -11.44 -0.50
N LEU A 188 4.16 -10.74 0.46
CA LEU A 188 3.43 -10.06 1.53
C LEU A 188 3.07 -8.65 1.11
N VAL A 189 1.95 -8.15 1.66
CA VAL A 189 1.62 -6.74 1.66
C VAL A 189 1.76 -6.20 3.07
N LEU A 190 2.67 -5.24 3.23
CA LEU A 190 2.95 -4.60 4.51
C LEU A 190 2.20 -3.26 4.60
N SER A 191 1.67 -2.95 5.77
CA SER A 191 1.31 -1.60 6.14
C SER A 191 2.51 -0.98 6.82
N VAL A 192 2.99 0.15 6.31
CA VAL A 192 4.19 0.81 6.81
C VAL A 192 3.85 2.24 7.20
N TRP A 193 3.89 2.52 8.48
CA TRP A 193 3.74 3.85 9.05
C TRP A 193 4.87 4.10 10.03
N GLN A 194 5.91 4.84 9.59
CA GLN A 194 7.16 4.96 10.33
C GLN A 194 7.75 3.55 10.63
N SER A 195 8.03 3.23 11.90
CA SER A 195 8.47 1.89 12.33
C SER A 195 7.33 0.96 12.75
N ASP A 196 6.09 1.42 12.72
CA ASP A 196 4.92 0.55 12.88
C ASP A 196 4.64 -0.17 11.56
N ILE A 197 5.17 -1.39 11.47
CA ILE A 197 5.09 -2.25 10.29
C ILE A 197 4.35 -3.52 10.65
N ILE A 198 3.26 -3.78 9.95
CA ILE A 198 2.46 -4.99 10.14
C ILE A 198 2.22 -5.73 8.82
N VAL A 199 2.02 -7.03 8.89
CA VAL A 199 1.53 -7.83 7.77
C VAL A 199 0.05 -7.53 7.57
N TYR A 200 -0.27 -6.74 6.56
CA TYR A 200 -1.64 -6.34 6.25
C TYR A 200 -2.31 -7.33 5.28
N GLY A 201 -1.54 -7.90 4.35
CA GLY A 201 -1.95 -8.99 3.48
C GLY A 201 -0.91 -10.11 3.50
N ARG A 202 -1.35 -11.35 3.69
CA ARG A 202 -0.50 -12.55 3.76
C ARG A 202 -0.09 -13.05 2.38
N ASP A 203 -0.78 -12.59 1.38
CA ASP A 203 -0.46 -12.59 -0.05
C ASP A 203 -1.25 -11.45 -0.72
N LEU A 204 -1.09 -11.26 -2.02
CA LEU A 204 -1.76 -10.17 -2.73
C LEU A 204 -3.27 -10.41 -2.83
N ARG A 205 -3.73 -11.66 -2.91
CA ARG A 205 -5.16 -11.98 -2.89
C ARG A 205 -5.80 -11.65 -1.55
N ASP A 206 -5.18 -12.08 -0.45
CA ASP A 206 -5.63 -11.78 0.92
C ASP A 206 -5.72 -10.27 1.14
N TYR A 207 -4.70 -9.52 0.71
CA TYR A 207 -4.69 -8.07 0.79
C TYR A 207 -5.86 -7.43 0.03
N LEU A 208 -6.05 -7.78 -1.23
CA LEU A 208 -7.09 -7.18 -2.07
C LEU A 208 -8.50 -7.50 -1.57
N LEU A 209 -8.71 -8.70 -1.05
CA LEU A 209 -9.98 -9.06 -0.42
C LEU A 209 -10.20 -8.27 0.88
N HIS A 210 -9.18 -8.18 1.72
CA HIS A 210 -9.25 -7.47 2.99
C HIS A 210 -9.49 -5.96 2.79
N GLU A 211 -8.82 -5.35 1.80
CA GLU A 211 -8.93 -3.91 1.53
C GLU A 211 -10.24 -3.52 0.84
N LEU A 212 -10.76 -4.37 -0.06
CA LEU A 212 -11.79 -3.96 -1.03
C LEU A 212 -13.11 -4.70 -0.90
N VAL A 213 -13.15 -5.85 -0.23
CA VAL A 213 -14.31 -6.74 -0.25
C VAL A 213 -14.76 -7.07 1.17
N ASP A 214 -15.98 -6.64 1.51
CA ASP A 214 -16.63 -7.03 2.78
C ASP A 214 -17.23 -8.44 2.66
N ALA A 215 -16.37 -9.45 2.75
CA ALA A 215 -16.75 -10.86 2.67
C ALA A 215 -15.93 -11.71 3.65
N GLU A 216 -16.54 -12.79 4.12
CA GLU A 216 -15.80 -13.82 4.86
C GLU A 216 -15.06 -14.73 3.87
N TYR A 217 -13.77 -14.94 4.08
CA TYR A 217 -12.94 -15.86 3.31
C TYR A 217 -11.87 -16.47 4.21
N GLU A 218 -11.34 -17.61 3.78
CA GLU A 218 -10.23 -18.26 4.47
C GLU A 218 -8.94 -17.53 4.17
N ARG A 219 -8.32 -17.00 5.22
CA ARG A 219 -7.03 -16.32 5.10
C ARG A 219 -5.88 -17.33 5.06
N PRO A 220 -4.87 -17.13 4.20
CA PRO A 220 -3.69 -18.01 4.18
C PRO A 220 -2.95 -18.00 5.52
N ALA A 221 -2.12 -18.99 5.76
CA ALA A 221 -1.27 -19.02 6.94
C ALA A 221 -0.28 -17.84 6.94
N ILE A 222 0.05 -17.34 8.13
CA ILE A 222 1.10 -16.32 8.28
C ILE A 222 2.44 -16.98 7.98
N VAL A 223 3.23 -16.37 7.10
CA VAL A 223 4.61 -16.79 6.86
C VAL A 223 5.53 -16.35 8.00
N ASP A 224 6.66 -17.02 8.14
CA ASP A 224 7.71 -16.61 9.09
C ASP A 224 8.32 -15.28 8.62
N THR A 225 7.90 -14.19 9.26
CA THR A 225 8.37 -12.83 8.96
C THR A 225 9.78 -12.59 9.47
N ALA A 226 10.24 -13.32 10.49
CA ALA A 226 11.57 -13.16 11.06
C ALA A 226 12.70 -13.47 10.06
N ALA A 227 12.39 -14.25 9.02
CA ALA A 227 13.34 -14.55 7.94
C ALA A 227 13.49 -13.42 6.90
N ILE A 228 12.65 -12.37 6.95
CA ILE A 228 12.71 -11.26 6.00
C ILE A 228 13.82 -10.30 6.42
N PRO A 229 14.88 -10.14 5.62
CA PRO A 229 16.00 -9.27 6.00
C PRO A 229 15.52 -7.85 6.32
N PHE A 230 15.98 -7.26 7.41
CA PHE A 230 15.67 -5.94 7.93
C PHE A 230 14.20 -5.76 8.35
N TRP A 231 13.24 -5.99 7.45
CA TRP A 231 11.82 -5.76 7.76
C TRP A 231 11.30 -6.70 8.84
N GLY A 232 11.78 -7.94 8.88
CA GLY A 232 11.35 -8.94 9.86
C GLY A 232 11.57 -8.51 11.31
N GLU A 233 12.57 -7.68 11.58
CA GLU A 233 12.85 -7.15 12.92
C GLU A 233 11.89 -6.00 13.32
N LEU A 234 11.21 -5.40 12.35
CA LEU A 234 10.31 -4.27 12.53
C LEU A 234 8.84 -4.67 12.47
N ILE A 235 8.53 -5.83 11.87
CA ILE A 235 7.17 -6.36 11.81
C ILE A 235 6.73 -6.77 13.22
N GLY A 236 5.65 -6.13 13.72
CA GLY A 236 5.04 -6.38 15.02
C GLY A 236 3.85 -7.36 14.97
#